data_c6c68940fc466fcaa276b75fcf3a2480
#
_entry.id   c6c68940fc466fcaa276b75fcf3a2480
#
_cell.length_a   1.000
_cell.length_b   1.000
_cell.length_c   1.000
_cell.angle_alpha   90.00
_cell.angle_beta   90.00
_cell.angle_gamma   90.00
#
_symmetry.space_group_name_H-M   'P 1'
#
loop_
_entity.id
_entity.type
_entity.pdbx_description
1 polymer ?
#
loop_
_entity_poly.entity_id
_entity_poly.type
_entity_poly.pdbx_seq_one_letter_code
_entity_poly.pdbx_strand_id
1 'polypeptide(L)'
;MFLIARRRFFLMTFVLASLGVTAVTPASAETAREQLRAFVSQVQSASGDFVQYTVGPQGQTKPPQRGKFLFMRPGRFKWDVLKPYEQLIVSDGKAIYQFDADLNQVTVRKADQAIGASPAAILFGSGSLEQSFEVSALPDKESLAWLRAKPKQPDAGFVHVDLGFKDGVPHRIVLLDAFGQTTHIEISALMRNPGLSTSNFDFVPPKGADVVRMQ
;
A
#
# COMPACT_ATOMS: atom_id res chain seq x y z
N MET A 1 -41.42 87.13 29.68
CA MET A 1 -41.46 85.94 30.50
C MET A 1 -41.08 84.81 29.57
N PHE A 2 -39.81 84.37 29.58
CA PHE A 2 -39.19 83.51 28.60
C PHE A 2 -39.25 82.08 29.02
N LEU A 3 -39.79 81.21 28.15
CA LEU A 3 -39.76 79.76 28.31
C LEU A 3 -38.59 79.20 27.52
N ILE A 4 -37.65 78.56 28.17
CA ILE A 4 -36.51 77.91 27.57
C ILE A 4 -36.86 76.39 27.40
N ALA A 5 -37.02 75.98 26.12
CA ALA A 5 -37.18 74.57 25.74
C ALA A 5 -35.84 73.86 25.66
N ARG A 6 -35.60 72.88 26.52
CA ARG A 6 -34.44 71.98 26.45
C ARG A 6 -34.63 70.88 25.43
N ARG A 7 -33.88 70.90 24.31
CA ARG A 7 -33.77 69.81 23.34
C ARG A 7 -32.83 68.74 23.90
N ARG A 8 -33.31 67.54 24.14
CA ARG A 8 -32.48 66.36 24.45
C ARG A 8 -32.05 65.73 23.13
N PHE A 9 -30.74 65.71 22.85
CA PHE A 9 -30.11 64.97 21.76
C PHE A 9 -29.96 63.52 22.20
N PHE A 10 -30.62 62.60 21.49
CA PHE A 10 -30.46 61.14 21.64
C PHE A 10 -29.34 60.70 20.67
N LEU A 11 -28.17 60.38 21.19
CA LEU A 11 -27.11 59.72 20.43
C LEU A 11 -27.47 58.24 20.27
N MET A 12 -27.79 57.86 19.06
CA MET A 12 -28.04 56.45 18.69
C MET A 12 -26.71 55.85 18.24
N THR A 13 -26.06 55.05 19.14
CA THR A 13 -24.83 54.33 18.83
C THR A 13 -25.14 53.11 17.98
N PHE A 14 -24.73 53.14 16.71
CA PHE A 14 -24.83 52.01 15.78
C PHE A 14 -23.67 51.06 16.08
N VAL A 15 -23.94 49.91 16.70
CA VAL A 15 -22.96 48.82 16.88
C VAL A 15 -22.99 47.98 15.58
N LEU A 16 -21.95 48.16 14.74
CA LEU A 16 -21.73 47.28 13.58
C LEU A 16 -21.18 45.93 14.07
N ALA A 17 -22.04 44.92 14.14
CA ALA A 17 -21.61 43.55 14.34
C ALA A 17 -21.01 43.02 13.03
N SER A 18 -19.69 42.96 12.93
CA SER A 18 -18.98 42.30 11.83
C SER A 18 -19.09 40.77 11.99
N LEU A 19 -19.98 40.14 11.24
CA LEU A 19 -19.95 38.68 11.07
C LEU A 19 -18.67 38.31 10.30
N GLY A 20 -17.69 37.79 11.01
CA GLY A 20 -16.52 37.14 10.40
C GLY A 20 -16.95 35.85 9.73
N VAL A 21 -17.10 35.87 8.41
CA VAL A 21 -17.24 34.63 7.60
C VAL A 21 -15.87 33.94 7.61
N THR A 22 -15.69 32.93 8.47
CA THR A 22 -14.56 32.03 8.39
C THR A 22 -14.71 31.20 7.11
N ALA A 23 -13.94 31.53 6.07
CA ALA A 23 -13.83 30.73 4.88
C ALA A 23 -13.18 29.39 5.28
N VAL A 24 -13.98 28.33 5.37
CA VAL A 24 -13.49 26.96 5.49
C VAL A 24 -12.89 26.61 4.13
N THR A 25 -11.56 26.71 4.00
CA THR A 25 -10.86 26.17 2.84
C THR A 25 -11.07 24.66 2.82
N PRO A 26 -11.60 24.07 1.71
CA PRO A 26 -11.67 22.63 1.62
C PRO A 26 -10.24 22.09 1.73
N ALA A 27 -10.01 21.18 2.69
CA ALA A 27 -8.77 20.44 2.76
C ALA A 27 -8.63 19.67 1.45
N SER A 28 -7.61 20.00 0.65
CA SER A 28 -7.30 19.25 -0.57
C SER A 28 -7.02 17.81 -0.15
N ALA A 29 -7.70 16.85 -0.79
CA ALA A 29 -7.42 15.44 -0.53
C ALA A 29 -5.95 15.14 -0.90
N GLU A 30 -5.24 14.43 -0.02
CA GLU A 30 -3.85 14.08 -0.22
C GLU A 30 -3.73 13.16 -1.45
N THR A 31 -2.81 13.48 -2.36
CA THR A 31 -2.62 12.70 -3.58
C THR A 31 -2.07 11.30 -3.26
N ALA A 32 -2.33 10.31 -4.11
CA ALA A 32 -1.79 8.97 -3.93
C ALA A 32 -0.25 8.93 -3.81
N ARG A 33 0.45 9.84 -4.49
CA ARG A 33 1.91 9.97 -4.41
C ARG A 33 2.37 10.47 -3.03
N GLU A 34 1.68 11.43 -2.46
CA GLU A 34 1.97 11.95 -1.12
C GLU A 34 1.69 10.87 -0.07
N GLN A 35 0.55 10.18 -0.16
CA GLN A 35 0.21 9.06 0.71
C GLN A 35 1.25 7.93 0.63
N LEU A 36 1.71 7.57 -0.59
CA LEU A 36 2.77 6.58 -0.74
C LEU A 36 4.08 7.02 -0.08
N ARG A 37 4.52 8.28 -0.28
CA ARG A 37 5.74 8.81 0.35
C ARG A 37 5.63 8.81 1.87
N ALA A 38 4.50 9.25 2.40
CA ALA A 38 4.23 9.22 3.84
C ALA A 38 4.26 7.77 4.37
N PHE A 39 3.61 6.82 3.68
CA PHE A 39 3.62 5.42 4.06
C PHE A 39 5.02 4.82 4.07
N VAL A 40 5.83 5.06 3.02
CA VAL A 40 7.20 4.53 2.94
C VAL A 40 8.11 5.13 4.00
N SER A 41 7.96 6.43 4.34
CA SER A 41 8.82 7.10 5.32
C SER A 41 8.43 6.82 6.78
N GLN A 42 7.14 6.67 7.08
CA GLN A 42 6.64 6.56 8.44
C GLN A 42 6.38 5.13 8.89
N VAL A 43 6.10 4.20 7.95
CA VAL A 43 5.77 2.82 8.26
C VAL A 43 6.99 1.94 8.08
N GLN A 44 7.65 1.59 9.18
CA GLN A 44 8.82 0.72 9.20
C GLN A 44 8.43 -0.75 9.22
N SER A 45 7.26 -1.07 9.74
CA SER A 45 6.68 -2.41 9.73
C SER A 45 5.17 -2.35 9.60
N ALA A 46 4.56 -3.38 9.05
CA ALA A 46 3.11 -3.54 9.10
C ALA A 46 2.71 -5.01 9.09
N SER A 47 1.48 -5.25 9.47
CA SER A 47 0.78 -6.52 9.31
C SER A 47 -0.63 -6.27 8.80
N GLY A 48 -1.23 -7.28 8.19
CA GLY A 48 -2.62 -7.19 7.72
C GLY A 48 -3.09 -8.47 7.07
N ASP A 49 -4.32 -8.42 6.61
CA ASP A 49 -4.97 -9.49 5.86
C ASP A 49 -5.05 -9.09 4.39
N PHE A 50 -5.07 -10.08 3.49
CA PHE A 50 -5.30 -9.84 2.08
C PHE A 50 -6.28 -10.85 1.47
N VAL A 51 -6.95 -10.39 0.42
CA VAL A 51 -7.66 -11.23 -0.54
C VAL A 51 -7.07 -10.93 -1.92
N GLN A 52 -6.65 -11.96 -2.65
CA GLN A 52 -6.15 -11.79 -4.00
C GLN A 52 -6.85 -12.72 -4.99
N TYR A 53 -7.02 -12.27 -6.22
CA TYR A 53 -7.47 -13.08 -7.34
C TYR A 53 -6.77 -12.64 -8.63
N THR A 54 -6.61 -13.58 -9.54
CA THR A 54 -5.95 -13.33 -10.82
C THR A 54 -6.94 -13.53 -11.97
N VAL A 55 -6.96 -12.55 -12.87
CA VAL A 55 -7.70 -12.59 -14.13
C VAL A 55 -6.70 -12.80 -15.25
N GLY A 56 -6.88 -13.88 -16.01
CA GLY A 56 -6.04 -14.17 -17.16
C GLY A 56 -6.35 -13.27 -18.37
N PRO A 57 -5.51 -13.26 -19.42
CA PRO A 57 -5.65 -12.38 -20.57
C PRO A 57 -6.97 -12.56 -21.34
N GLN A 58 -7.61 -13.71 -21.23
CA GLN A 58 -8.90 -14.04 -21.86
C GLN A 58 -10.10 -13.86 -20.90
N GLY A 59 -9.88 -13.24 -19.72
CA GLY A 59 -10.93 -12.98 -18.73
C GLY A 59 -11.21 -14.16 -17.78
N GLN A 60 -10.49 -15.28 -17.87
CA GLN A 60 -10.64 -16.40 -16.93
C GLN A 60 -10.15 -16.00 -15.54
N THR A 61 -10.95 -16.25 -14.51
CA THR A 61 -10.61 -15.90 -13.13
C THR A 61 -10.23 -17.16 -12.35
N LYS A 62 -9.08 -17.11 -11.64
CA LYS A 62 -8.70 -18.15 -10.68
C LYS A 62 -9.47 -17.95 -9.36
N PRO A 63 -9.71 -19.03 -8.59
CA PRO A 63 -10.31 -18.91 -7.26
C PRO A 63 -9.56 -17.90 -6.39
N PRO A 64 -10.28 -17.08 -5.60
CA PRO A 64 -9.63 -16.08 -4.75
C PRO A 64 -8.83 -16.76 -3.63
N GLN A 65 -7.64 -16.23 -3.40
CA GLN A 65 -6.77 -16.63 -2.31
C GLN A 65 -6.90 -15.64 -1.16
N ARG A 66 -6.79 -16.15 0.07
CA ARG A 66 -6.86 -15.34 1.29
C ARG A 66 -5.68 -15.65 2.18
N GLY A 67 -5.17 -14.64 2.85
CA GLY A 67 -4.01 -14.82 3.70
C GLY A 67 -3.67 -13.62 4.54
N LYS A 68 -2.48 -13.68 5.13
CA LYS A 68 -1.92 -12.64 6.00
C LYS A 68 -0.57 -12.20 5.48
N PHE A 69 -0.22 -10.97 5.79
CA PHE A 69 1.12 -10.49 5.48
C PHE A 69 1.75 -9.78 6.68
N LEU A 70 3.06 -9.83 6.72
CA LEU A 70 3.91 -9.03 7.59
C LEU A 70 5.00 -8.41 6.73
N PHE A 71 5.44 -7.21 7.09
CA PHE A 71 6.72 -6.72 6.60
C PHE A 71 7.46 -5.91 7.67
N MET A 72 8.77 -5.85 7.53
CA MET A 72 9.67 -4.99 8.31
C MET A 72 10.80 -4.51 7.40
N ARG A 73 10.93 -3.19 7.26
CA ARG A 73 12.00 -2.58 6.46
C ARG A 73 13.36 -2.70 7.15
N PRO A 74 14.45 -2.88 6.39
CA PRO A 74 14.47 -3.10 4.95
C PRO A 74 14.29 -4.56 4.56
N GLY A 75 13.53 -4.82 3.50
CA GLY A 75 13.56 -6.05 2.72
C GLY A 75 13.01 -7.33 3.37
N ARG A 76 12.47 -7.27 4.58
CA ARG A 76 11.85 -8.44 5.23
C ARG A 76 10.36 -8.43 5.02
N PHE A 77 9.84 -9.55 4.56
CA PHE A 77 8.38 -9.72 4.45
C PHE A 77 7.99 -11.20 4.56
N LYS A 78 6.73 -11.42 4.93
CA LYS A 78 6.07 -12.71 4.93
C LYS A 78 4.71 -12.54 4.26
N TRP A 79 4.45 -13.33 3.25
CA TRP A 79 3.19 -13.41 2.53
C TRP A 79 2.66 -14.82 2.67
N ASP A 80 1.61 -15.00 3.46
CA ASP A 80 1.12 -16.29 3.92
C ASP A 80 -0.28 -16.53 3.34
N VAL A 81 -0.35 -17.29 2.25
CA VAL A 81 -1.62 -17.72 1.63
C VAL A 81 -2.16 -18.90 2.42
N LEU A 82 -3.34 -18.74 3.01
CA LEU A 82 -3.98 -19.73 3.87
C LEU A 82 -5.05 -20.54 3.15
N LYS A 83 -5.64 -20.00 2.08
CA LYS A 83 -6.73 -20.65 1.33
C LYS A 83 -6.69 -20.23 -0.14
N PRO A 84 -7.15 -21.06 -1.09
CA PRO A 84 -7.57 -22.46 -0.91
C PRO A 84 -6.39 -23.43 -0.73
N TYR A 85 -5.19 -23.06 -1.23
CA TYR A 85 -3.95 -23.85 -1.14
C TYR A 85 -2.93 -23.07 -0.34
N GLU A 86 -2.26 -23.72 0.60
CA GLU A 86 -1.28 -23.08 1.45
C GLU A 86 0.01 -22.79 0.68
N GLN A 87 0.41 -21.54 0.66
CA GLN A 87 1.67 -21.11 0.09
C GLN A 87 2.29 -20.02 0.98
N LEU A 88 3.57 -20.14 1.25
CA LEU A 88 4.28 -19.19 2.08
C LEU A 88 5.45 -18.61 1.32
N ILE A 89 5.51 -17.26 1.27
CA ILE A 89 6.66 -16.53 0.75
C ILE A 89 7.25 -15.72 1.90
N VAL A 90 8.53 -15.95 2.20
CA VAL A 90 9.26 -15.23 3.26
C VAL A 90 10.54 -14.65 2.70
N SER A 91 10.81 -13.37 3.03
CA SER A 91 12.11 -12.75 2.85
C SER A 91 12.73 -12.44 4.20
N ASP A 92 13.93 -12.91 4.45
CA ASP A 92 14.75 -12.57 5.62
C ASP A 92 15.60 -11.30 5.42
N GLY A 93 15.48 -10.68 4.23
CA GLY A 93 16.29 -9.54 3.78
C GLY A 93 17.53 -9.93 2.97
N LYS A 94 17.88 -11.22 2.88
CA LYS A 94 19.00 -11.77 2.11
C LYS A 94 18.54 -12.76 1.04
N ALA A 95 17.58 -13.61 1.39
CA ALA A 95 16.99 -14.60 0.51
C ALA A 95 15.46 -14.53 0.57
N ILE A 96 14.82 -15.00 -0.47
CA ILE A 96 13.38 -15.24 -0.54
C ILE A 96 13.16 -16.73 -0.62
N TYR A 97 12.34 -17.23 0.29
CA TYR A 97 11.90 -18.61 0.39
C TYR A 97 10.45 -18.67 -0.04
N GLN A 98 10.16 -19.49 -1.03
CA GLN A 98 8.78 -19.78 -1.44
C GLN A 98 8.51 -21.26 -1.15
N PHE A 99 7.64 -21.51 -0.19
CA PHE A 99 7.21 -22.86 0.18
C PHE A 99 5.83 -23.12 -0.38
N ASP A 100 5.71 -24.21 -1.12
CA ASP A 100 4.47 -24.77 -1.64
C ASP A 100 4.16 -26.03 -0.84
N ALA A 101 3.10 -26.00 -0.04
CA ALA A 101 2.77 -27.09 0.88
C ALA A 101 2.30 -28.36 0.11
N ASP A 102 1.55 -28.17 -0.98
CA ASP A 102 1.01 -29.29 -1.77
C ASP A 102 2.12 -30.07 -2.49
N LEU A 103 3.17 -29.36 -2.91
CA LEU A 103 4.35 -29.97 -3.54
C LEU A 103 5.43 -30.38 -2.54
N ASN A 104 5.29 -29.98 -1.28
CA ASN A 104 6.34 -30.08 -0.25
C ASN A 104 7.71 -29.58 -0.75
N GLN A 105 7.71 -28.44 -1.46
CA GLN A 105 8.87 -27.89 -2.13
C GLN A 105 9.17 -26.46 -1.63
N VAL A 106 10.44 -26.14 -1.45
CA VAL A 106 10.95 -24.81 -1.15
C VAL A 106 11.82 -24.34 -2.29
N THR A 107 11.44 -23.21 -2.92
CA THR A 107 12.30 -22.51 -3.87
C THR A 107 13.01 -21.36 -3.13
N VAL A 108 14.34 -21.29 -3.28
CA VAL A 108 15.16 -20.24 -2.65
C VAL A 108 15.78 -19.37 -3.75
N ARG A 109 15.64 -18.05 -3.62
CA ARG A 109 16.21 -17.04 -4.52
C ARG A 109 16.93 -15.96 -3.72
N LYS A 110 17.91 -15.28 -4.32
CA LYS A 110 18.51 -14.09 -3.70
C LYS A 110 17.49 -12.94 -3.66
N ALA A 111 17.44 -12.18 -2.56
CA ALA A 111 16.44 -11.13 -2.36
C ALA A 111 16.58 -9.98 -3.36
N ASP A 112 17.81 -9.62 -3.75
CA ASP A 112 18.13 -8.58 -4.73
C ASP A 112 17.58 -8.90 -6.14
N GLN A 113 17.56 -10.16 -6.50
CA GLN A 113 17.06 -10.64 -7.81
C GLN A 113 15.54 -10.86 -7.82
N ALA A 114 14.94 -11.15 -6.67
CA ALA A 114 13.54 -11.57 -6.57
C ALA A 114 12.58 -10.42 -6.21
N ILE A 115 13.09 -9.26 -5.81
CA ILE A 115 12.28 -8.06 -5.49
C ILE A 115 11.42 -7.62 -6.68
N GLY A 116 11.87 -7.88 -7.93
CA GLY A 116 11.09 -7.60 -9.13
C GLY A 116 9.88 -8.52 -9.37
N ALA A 117 9.78 -9.65 -8.67
CA ALA A 117 8.81 -10.72 -8.97
C ALA A 117 7.58 -10.76 -8.02
N SER A 118 7.51 -9.90 -7.00
CA SER A 118 6.38 -9.88 -6.07
C SER A 118 5.71 -8.52 -6.00
N PRO A 119 4.37 -8.43 -6.15
CA PRO A 119 3.62 -7.19 -5.93
C PRO A 119 3.86 -6.59 -4.54
N ALA A 120 4.12 -7.45 -3.56
CA ALA A 120 4.45 -7.07 -2.19
C ALA A 120 5.76 -6.26 -2.10
N ALA A 121 6.73 -6.53 -2.98
CA ALA A 121 8.04 -5.87 -2.97
C ALA A 121 7.96 -4.36 -3.26
N ILE A 122 6.96 -3.89 -3.99
CA ILE A 122 6.77 -2.47 -4.27
C ILE A 122 6.42 -1.69 -3.00
N LEU A 123 5.62 -2.29 -2.13
CA LEU A 123 5.24 -1.68 -0.85
C LEU A 123 6.27 -1.91 0.25
N PHE A 124 7.05 -3.00 0.18
CA PHE A 124 7.89 -3.47 1.28
C PHE A 124 9.39 -3.33 1.00
N GLY A 125 9.77 -2.97 -0.23
CA GLY A 125 11.16 -2.77 -0.63
C GLY A 125 11.86 -1.66 0.16
N SER A 126 13.17 -1.67 0.15
CA SER A 126 14.04 -0.62 0.69
C SER A 126 14.34 0.40 -0.42
N GLY A 127 14.09 1.67 -0.17
CA GLY A 127 14.45 2.75 -1.08
C GLY A 127 13.26 3.57 -1.59
N SER A 128 13.55 4.64 -2.33
CA SER A 128 12.50 5.41 -2.97
C SER A 128 11.95 4.66 -4.17
N LEU A 129 10.65 4.58 -4.28
CA LEU A 129 9.97 3.92 -5.40
C LEU A 129 10.43 4.53 -6.73
N GLU A 130 10.67 5.83 -6.74
CA GLU A 130 11.10 6.58 -7.92
C GLU A 130 12.50 6.19 -8.45
N GLN A 131 13.34 5.51 -7.66
CA GLN A 131 14.62 4.99 -8.15
C GLN A 131 14.42 3.83 -9.13
N SER A 132 13.49 2.94 -8.82
CA SER A 132 13.25 1.72 -9.60
C SER A 132 12.04 1.83 -10.54
N PHE A 133 11.14 2.80 -10.30
CA PHE A 133 9.87 2.94 -11.01
C PHE A 133 9.65 4.35 -11.53
N GLU A 134 8.98 4.43 -12.67
CA GLU A 134 8.31 5.63 -13.14
C GLU A 134 6.92 5.69 -12.50
N VAL A 135 6.65 6.74 -11.70
CA VAL A 135 5.40 6.87 -10.95
C VAL A 135 4.54 7.97 -11.57
N SER A 136 3.31 7.64 -11.91
CA SER A 136 2.31 8.57 -12.45
C SER A 136 1.00 8.51 -11.65
N ALA A 137 0.30 9.65 -11.57
CA ALA A 137 -1.03 9.69 -10.98
C ALA A 137 -2.05 9.03 -11.91
N LEU A 138 -3.05 8.38 -11.34
CA LEU A 138 -4.25 7.92 -12.04
C LEU A 138 -5.47 8.67 -11.48
N PRO A 139 -6.60 8.71 -12.23
CA PRO A 139 -7.86 9.22 -11.71
C PRO A 139 -8.31 8.47 -10.46
N ASP A 140 -8.82 9.20 -9.50
CA ASP A 140 -9.41 8.63 -8.29
C ASP A 140 -10.61 7.74 -8.65
N LYS A 141 -10.70 6.59 -8.01
CA LYS A 141 -11.75 5.61 -8.25
C LYS A 141 -12.10 4.88 -6.96
N GLU A 142 -13.41 4.64 -6.74
CA GLU A 142 -13.91 3.89 -5.58
C GLU A 142 -13.44 4.47 -4.23
N SER A 143 -13.41 5.81 -4.13
CA SER A 143 -12.93 6.56 -2.95
C SER A 143 -11.47 6.27 -2.58
N LEU A 144 -10.66 5.81 -3.53
CA LEU A 144 -9.22 5.64 -3.41
C LEU A 144 -8.51 6.62 -4.31
N ALA A 145 -7.41 7.19 -3.82
CA ALA A 145 -6.44 7.91 -4.63
C ALA A 145 -5.49 6.91 -5.29
N TRP A 146 -5.34 6.98 -6.62
CA TRP A 146 -4.61 5.98 -7.37
C TRP A 146 -3.32 6.51 -7.98
N LEU A 147 -2.30 5.67 -8.02
CA LEU A 147 -1.08 5.89 -8.78
C LEU A 147 -0.68 4.61 -9.52
N ARG A 148 0.10 4.79 -10.58
CA ARG A 148 0.75 3.71 -11.35
C ARG A 148 2.24 3.77 -11.17
N ALA A 149 2.84 2.62 -10.93
CA ALA A 149 4.28 2.42 -10.91
C ALA A 149 4.67 1.47 -12.05
N LYS A 150 5.48 1.97 -13.00
CA LYS A 150 6.08 1.17 -14.07
C LYS A 150 7.54 0.91 -13.76
N PRO A 151 8.02 -0.34 -13.84
CA PRO A 151 9.43 -0.62 -13.65
C PRO A 151 10.26 0.07 -14.73
N LYS A 152 11.42 0.63 -14.34
CA LYS A 152 12.39 1.21 -15.28
C LYS A 152 13.23 0.14 -15.97
N GLN A 153 13.36 -1.02 -15.33
CA GLN A 153 14.07 -2.17 -15.89
C GLN A 153 13.11 -3.04 -16.70
N PRO A 154 13.48 -3.45 -17.94
CA PRO A 154 12.58 -4.21 -18.82
C PRO A 154 12.27 -5.62 -18.31
N ASP A 155 13.15 -6.23 -17.50
CA ASP A 155 13.05 -7.62 -17.06
C ASP A 155 12.39 -7.78 -15.68
N ALA A 156 11.55 -6.82 -15.26
CA ALA A 156 10.91 -6.84 -13.96
C ALA A 156 9.82 -7.94 -13.79
N GLY A 157 9.46 -8.66 -14.87
CA GLY A 157 8.42 -9.69 -14.86
C GLY A 157 6.99 -9.16 -14.85
N PHE A 158 6.81 -7.84 -14.81
CA PHE A 158 5.48 -7.19 -14.86
C PHE A 158 5.54 -5.85 -15.63
N VAL A 159 4.37 -5.43 -16.13
CA VAL A 159 4.22 -4.21 -16.95
C VAL A 159 4.03 -2.99 -16.07
N HIS A 160 3.16 -3.07 -15.08
CA HIS A 160 2.92 -2.02 -14.09
C HIS A 160 2.20 -2.55 -12.87
N VAL A 161 2.22 -1.75 -11.81
CA VAL A 161 1.42 -1.91 -10.62
C VAL A 161 0.65 -0.63 -10.35
N ASP A 162 -0.66 -0.75 -10.16
CA ASP A 162 -1.52 0.33 -9.70
C ASP A 162 -1.77 0.18 -8.20
N LEU A 163 -1.62 1.27 -7.46
CA LEU A 163 -1.79 1.32 -6.02
C LEU A 163 -2.90 2.28 -5.65
N GLY A 164 -3.92 1.78 -4.96
CA GLY A 164 -5.04 2.56 -4.44
C GLY A 164 -4.86 2.83 -2.95
N PHE A 165 -4.78 4.11 -2.60
CA PHE A 165 -4.57 4.60 -1.24
C PHE A 165 -5.82 5.25 -0.66
N LYS A 166 -6.01 5.10 0.64
CA LYS A 166 -6.97 5.84 1.45
C LYS A 166 -6.42 6.01 2.86
N ASP A 167 -6.58 7.21 3.42
CA ASP A 167 -6.16 7.52 4.80
C ASP A 167 -4.68 7.19 5.07
N GLY A 168 -3.82 7.42 4.06
CA GLY A 168 -2.38 7.20 4.13
C GLY A 168 -1.95 5.74 4.11
N VAL A 169 -2.83 4.80 3.77
CA VAL A 169 -2.50 3.36 3.67
C VAL A 169 -2.95 2.75 2.35
N PRO A 170 -2.22 1.75 1.81
CA PRO A 170 -2.64 1.01 0.64
C PRO A 170 -3.86 0.12 0.97
N HIS A 171 -4.89 0.20 0.15
CA HIS A 171 -6.09 -0.63 0.23
C HIS A 171 -6.20 -1.61 -0.92
N ARG A 172 -5.70 -1.23 -2.11
CA ARG A 172 -5.73 -2.08 -3.29
C ARG A 172 -4.42 -2.03 -4.06
N ILE A 173 -4.07 -3.17 -4.62
CA ILE A 173 -2.96 -3.33 -5.55
C ILE A 173 -3.50 -4.06 -6.77
N VAL A 174 -3.18 -3.55 -7.96
CA VAL A 174 -3.50 -4.20 -9.23
C VAL A 174 -2.21 -4.35 -10.03
N LEU A 175 -1.77 -5.58 -10.23
CA LEU A 175 -0.55 -5.90 -10.97
C LEU A 175 -0.93 -6.44 -12.35
N LEU A 176 -0.36 -5.87 -13.41
CA LEU A 176 -0.36 -6.45 -14.75
C LEU A 176 1.01 -7.10 -14.99
N ASP A 177 1.04 -8.41 -15.18
CA ASP A 177 2.28 -9.13 -15.49
C ASP A 177 2.64 -9.09 -16.99
N ALA A 178 3.83 -9.60 -17.32
CA ALA A 178 4.32 -9.63 -18.69
C ALA A 178 3.54 -10.61 -19.61
N PHE A 179 2.72 -11.49 -19.04
CA PHE A 179 1.88 -12.47 -19.76
C PHE A 179 0.44 -11.97 -19.96
N GLY A 180 0.13 -10.72 -19.54
CA GLY A 180 -1.20 -10.14 -19.64
C GLY A 180 -2.17 -10.59 -18.55
N GLN A 181 -1.70 -11.26 -17.50
CA GLN A 181 -2.52 -11.58 -16.34
C GLN A 181 -2.60 -10.38 -15.40
N THR A 182 -3.78 -10.14 -14.84
CA THR A 182 -4.00 -9.08 -13.86
C THR A 182 -4.28 -9.69 -12.50
N THR A 183 -3.42 -9.39 -11.52
CA THR A 183 -3.62 -9.80 -10.12
C THR A 183 -4.17 -8.63 -9.32
N HIS A 184 -5.32 -8.83 -8.72
CA HIS A 184 -5.97 -7.87 -7.81
C HIS A 184 -5.74 -8.33 -6.37
N ILE A 185 -5.30 -7.40 -5.52
CA ILE A 185 -5.08 -7.63 -4.10
C ILE A 185 -5.84 -6.57 -3.33
N GLU A 186 -6.70 -6.99 -2.42
CA GLU A 186 -7.39 -6.14 -1.44
C GLU A 186 -6.72 -6.33 -0.09
N ILE A 187 -6.34 -5.22 0.54
CA ILE A 187 -5.68 -5.18 1.85
C ILE A 187 -6.71 -4.73 2.89
N SER A 188 -6.73 -5.42 4.01
CA SER A 188 -7.60 -5.12 5.16
C SER A 188 -6.88 -5.33 6.48
N ALA A 189 -7.47 -4.81 7.58
CA ALA A 189 -6.91 -4.93 8.92
C ALA A 189 -5.44 -4.51 9.05
N LEU A 190 -5.00 -3.53 8.24
CA LEU A 190 -3.62 -3.07 8.23
C LEU A 190 -3.26 -2.37 9.54
N MET A 191 -2.29 -2.92 10.26
CA MET A 191 -1.67 -2.32 11.45
C MET A 191 -0.31 -1.75 11.08
N ARG A 192 -0.09 -0.45 11.37
CA ARG A 192 1.18 0.24 11.15
C ARG A 192 2.10 0.08 12.36
N ASN A 193 3.35 -0.19 12.11
CA ASN A 193 4.43 -0.31 13.11
C ASN A 193 4.08 -1.24 14.31
N PRO A 194 3.52 -2.46 14.06
CA PRO A 194 3.39 -3.43 15.14
C PRO A 194 4.78 -3.84 15.65
N GLY A 195 4.84 -4.31 16.88
CA GLY A 195 6.09 -4.74 17.52
C GLY A 195 6.64 -6.05 16.91
N LEU A 196 7.16 -5.99 15.67
CA LEU A 196 7.77 -7.13 14.99
C LEU A 196 9.26 -7.22 15.33
N SER A 197 9.78 -8.46 15.39
CA SER A 197 11.20 -8.75 15.47
C SER A 197 11.69 -9.42 14.19
N THR A 198 13.02 -9.50 14.01
CA THR A 198 13.61 -10.21 12.85
C THR A 198 13.21 -11.66 12.80
N SER A 199 13.00 -12.29 13.95
CA SER A 199 12.58 -13.70 14.06
C SER A 199 11.19 -14.00 13.46
N ASN A 200 10.34 -12.98 13.26
CA ASN A 200 9.07 -13.15 12.53
C ASN A 200 9.28 -13.53 11.05
N PHE A 201 10.50 -13.34 10.54
CA PHE A 201 10.89 -13.56 9.15
C PHE A 201 11.89 -14.69 8.98
N ASP A 202 12.18 -15.42 10.05
CA ASP A 202 13.00 -16.64 9.97
C ASP A 202 12.18 -17.75 9.29
N PHE A 203 12.82 -18.48 8.39
CA PHE A 203 12.23 -19.61 7.71
C PHE A 203 13.17 -20.81 7.74
N VAL A 204 12.65 -21.94 8.18
CA VAL A 204 13.34 -23.23 8.14
C VAL A 204 12.51 -24.17 7.28
N PRO A 205 13.08 -24.74 6.20
CA PRO A 205 12.37 -25.71 5.38
C PRO A 205 11.79 -26.85 6.23
N PRO A 206 10.54 -27.25 6.00
CA PRO A 206 9.95 -28.42 6.66
C PRO A 206 10.78 -29.68 6.43
N LYS A 207 10.75 -30.61 7.38
CA LYS A 207 11.47 -31.87 7.26
C LYS A 207 10.97 -32.67 6.04
N GLY A 208 11.89 -33.03 5.15
CA GLY A 208 11.57 -33.78 3.93
C GLY A 208 11.10 -32.92 2.75
N ALA A 209 11.09 -31.58 2.90
CA ALA A 209 10.82 -30.72 1.76
C ALA A 209 11.98 -30.74 0.76
N ASP A 210 11.66 -30.74 -0.53
CA ASP A 210 12.62 -30.55 -1.61
C ASP A 210 13.05 -29.08 -1.67
N VAL A 211 14.37 -28.82 -1.67
CA VAL A 211 14.90 -27.45 -1.65
C VAL A 211 15.64 -27.12 -2.93
N VAL A 212 14.99 -26.35 -3.79
CA VAL A 212 15.52 -25.88 -5.08
C VAL A 212 16.12 -24.48 -4.91
N ARG A 213 17.41 -24.32 -5.24
CA ARG A 213 18.08 -23.00 -5.22
C ARG A 213 18.23 -22.49 -6.64
N MET A 214 17.68 -21.30 -6.91
CA MET A 214 17.84 -20.59 -8.17
C MET A 214 19.04 -19.62 -8.04
N GLN A 215 19.92 -19.66 -9.04
CA GLN A 215 21.10 -18.78 -9.13
C GLN A 215 20.73 -17.42 -9.70
#